data_02871750ccaf1bd1c6fb6e964f615011
#
_entry.id   02871750ccaf1bd1c6fb6e964f615011
#
_cell.length_a   1.000
_cell.length_b   1.000
_cell.length_c   1.000
_cell.angle_alpha   90.00
_cell.angle_beta   90.00
_cell.angle_gamma   90.00
#
_symmetry.space_group_name_H-M   'P 1'
#
loop_
_entity.id
_entity.type
_entity.pdbx_description
1 polymer ?
#
loop_
_entity_poly.entity_id
_entity_poly.type
_entity_poly.pdbx_seq_one_letter_code
_entity_poly.pdbx_strand_id
1 'polypeptide(L)'
;MTFQTFKRFVLMSVFFMTTSAVIYAQQSTMQGLIGQSLAKLQQPTSESILNCIAEMKRIDDMFPDSIQPKFQIALQSLNYSVMNPHAPQTENLLKETEETIAKMENIKHADPSDICTLRGFL
;
A
#
# COMPACT_ATOMS: atom_id res chain seq x y z
N MET A 1 -19.30 7.46 44.03
CA MET A 1 -19.49 7.42 42.57
C MET A 1 -20.93 7.18 42.27
N THR A 2 -21.55 8.06 41.51
CA THR A 2 -22.94 7.88 41.09
C THR A 2 -23.00 6.89 39.92
N PHE A 3 -24.06 6.09 39.84
CA PHE A 3 -24.29 5.09 38.80
C PHE A 3 -24.19 5.66 37.37
N GLN A 4 -24.52 6.94 37.19
CA GLN A 4 -24.39 7.66 35.91
C GLN A 4 -22.93 7.91 35.50
N THR A 5 -22.04 8.17 36.43
CA THR A 5 -20.62 8.37 36.16
C THR A 5 -19.96 7.04 35.73
N PHE A 6 -20.38 5.95 36.32
CA PHE A 6 -19.95 4.60 35.95
C PHE A 6 -20.42 4.22 34.54
N LYS A 7 -21.69 4.52 34.19
CA LYS A 7 -22.22 4.32 32.83
C LYS A 7 -21.48 5.09 31.76
N ARG A 8 -21.09 6.35 32.05
CA ARG A 8 -20.30 7.16 31.12
C ARG A 8 -18.88 6.61 30.93
N PHE A 9 -18.30 6.08 31.97
CA PHE A 9 -16.97 5.48 31.94
C PHE A 9 -16.95 4.18 31.12
N VAL A 10 -17.94 3.32 31.28
CA VAL A 10 -18.10 2.08 30.53
C VAL A 10 -18.37 2.35 29.05
N LEU A 11 -19.22 3.34 28.74
CA LEU A 11 -19.50 3.76 27.36
C LEU A 11 -18.26 4.31 26.65
N MET A 12 -17.41 5.05 27.37
CA MET A 12 -16.18 5.62 26.82
C MET A 12 -15.12 4.53 26.58
N SER A 13 -15.02 3.52 27.44
CA SER A 13 -14.10 2.39 27.26
C SER A 13 -14.49 1.46 26.12
N VAL A 14 -15.78 1.24 25.89
CA VAL A 14 -16.31 0.45 24.77
C VAL A 14 -16.06 1.17 23.44
N PHE A 15 -16.18 2.50 23.40
CA PHE A 15 -15.89 3.27 22.19
C PHE A 15 -14.39 3.22 21.80
N PHE A 16 -13.49 3.22 22.77
CA PHE A 16 -12.04 3.10 22.53
C PHE A 16 -11.63 1.71 22.01
N MET A 17 -12.28 0.64 22.48
CA MET A 17 -12.01 -0.72 22.01
C MET A 17 -12.52 -0.97 20.57
N THR A 18 -13.62 -0.34 20.18
CA THR A 18 -14.17 -0.51 18.83
C THR A 18 -13.33 0.17 17.74
N THR A 19 -12.74 1.32 18.05
CA THR A 19 -11.86 2.03 17.09
C THR A 19 -10.57 1.29 16.79
N SER A 20 -9.94 0.67 17.80
CA SER A 20 -8.73 -0.13 17.59
C SER A 20 -9.01 -1.39 16.75
N ALA A 21 -10.11 -2.09 17.00
CA ALA A 21 -10.49 -3.28 16.23
C ALA A 21 -10.73 -3.01 14.75
N VAL A 22 -11.32 -1.86 14.41
CA VAL A 22 -11.57 -1.43 13.01
C VAL A 22 -10.26 -1.16 12.27
N ILE A 23 -9.29 -0.51 12.91
CA ILE A 23 -7.98 -0.21 12.31
C ILE A 23 -7.21 -1.51 12.02
N TYR A 24 -7.18 -2.45 12.95
CA TYR A 24 -6.55 -3.76 12.75
C TYR A 24 -7.23 -4.58 11.66
N ALA A 25 -8.56 -4.57 11.58
CA ALA A 25 -9.32 -5.26 10.55
C ALA A 25 -9.04 -4.70 9.14
N GLN A 26 -8.93 -3.38 8.98
CA GLN A 26 -8.58 -2.72 7.71
C GLN A 26 -7.17 -3.07 7.27
N GLN A 27 -6.20 -3.03 8.15
CA GLN A 27 -4.81 -3.39 7.85
C GLN A 27 -4.68 -4.87 7.48
N SER A 28 -5.35 -5.76 8.17
CA SER A 28 -5.40 -7.20 7.85
C SER A 28 -6.01 -7.45 6.47
N THR A 29 -7.08 -6.75 6.11
CA THR A 29 -7.73 -6.85 4.79
C THR A 29 -6.82 -6.35 3.69
N MET A 30 -6.16 -5.21 3.86
CA MET A 30 -5.20 -4.66 2.91
C MET A 30 -4.04 -5.62 2.66
N GLN A 31 -3.43 -6.16 3.71
CA GLN A 31 -2.35 -7.13 3.60
C GLN A 31 -2.78 -8.40 2.91
N GLY A 32 -4.00 -8.88 3.16
CA GLY A 32 -4.60 -10.02 2.48
C GLY A 32 -4.76 -9.80 0.98
N LEU A 33 -5.24 -8.64 0.57
CA LEU A 33 -5.40 -8.27 -0.84
C LEU A 33 -4.04 -8.15 -1.55
N ILE A 34 -3.07 -7.52 -0.92
CA ILE A 34 -1.69 -7.41 -1.44
C ILE A 34 -1.09 -8.81 -1.60
N GLY A 35 -1.20 -9.65 -0.57
CA GLY A 35 -0.69 -11.02 -0.61
C GLY A 35 -1.31 -11.88 -1.71
N GLN A 36 -2.62 -11.77 -1.94
CA GLN A 36 -3.31 -12.46 -3.03
C GLN A 36 -2.81 -12.00 -4.41
N SER A 37 -2.61 -10.70 -4.58
CA SER A 37 -2.09 -10.15 -5.84
C SER A 37 -0.65 -10.60 -6.11
N LEU A 38 0.22 -10.55 -5.10
CA LEU A 38 1.60 -10.99 -5.20
C LEU A 38 1.74 -12.51 -5.43
N ALA A 39 0.84 -13.32 -4.88
CA ALA A 39 0.83 -14.77 -5.08
C ALA A 39 0.65 -15.17 -6.55
N LYS A 40 0.02 -14.33 -7.36
CA LYS A 40 -0.11 -14.54 -8.82
C LYS A 40 1.19 -14.32 -9.59
N LEU A 41 2.23 -13.76 -8.95
CA LEU A 41 3.54 -13.50 -9.55
C LEU A 41 4.56 -14.64 -9.35
N GLN A 42 4.13 -15.86 -9.06
CA GLN A 42 5.05 -17.00 -8.88
C GLN A 42 5.89 -17.28 -10.13
N GLN A 43 5.33 -17.03 -11.30
CA GLN A 43 6.07 -17.01 -12.56
C GLN A 43 5.79 -15.66 -13.25
N PRO A 44 6.59 -14.62 -12.95
CA PRO A 44 6.31 -13.27 -13.42
C PRO A 44 6.51 -13.19 -14.93
N THR A 45 5.43 -12.86 -15.63
CA THR A 45 5.42 -12.43 -17.03
C THR A 45 5.19 -10.93 -17.08
N SER A 46 5.53 -10.30 -18.20
CA SER A 46 5.24 -8.87 -18.39
C SER A 46 3.76 -8.54 -18.18
N GLU A 47 2.86 -9.40 -18.66
CA GLU A 47 1.41 -9.24 -18.49
C GLU A 47 0.99 -9.40 -17.01
N SER A 48 1.51 -10.42 -16.32
CA SER A 48 1.16 -10.64 -14.90
C SER A 48 1.64 -9.50 -14.01
N ILE A 49 2.79 -8.90 -14.31
CA ILE A 49 3.29 -7.73 -13.59
C ILE A 49 2.39 -6.51 -13.83
N LEU A 50 1.98 -6.25 -15.07
CA LEU A 50 1.04 -5.15 -15.38
C LEU A 50 -0.31 -5.34 -14.67
N ASN A 51 -0.82 -6.55 -14.63
CA ASN A 51 -2.05 -6.88 -13.90
C ASN A 51 -1.90 -6.66 -12.39
N CYS A 52 -0.75 -7.04 -11.83
CA CYS A 52 -0.44 -6.80 -10.42
C CYS A 52 -0.39 -5.30 -10.11
N ILE A 53 0.25 -4.49 -10.96
CA ILE A 53 0.29 -3.02 -10.81
C ILE A 53 -1.14 -2.45 -10.80
N ALA A 54 -2.00 -2.90 -11.70
CA ALA A 54 -3.39 -2.45 -11.76
C ALA A 54 -4.19 -2.84 -10.50
N GLU A 55 -3.97 -4.04 -9.97
CA GLU A 55 -4.57 -4.48 -8.70
C GLU A 55 -4.06 -3.66 -7.51
N MET A 56 -2.76 -3.38 -7.45
CA MET A 56 -2.16 -2.56 -6.40
C MET A 56 -2.68 -1.12 -6.43
N LYS A 57 -2.92 -0.54 -7.60
CA LYS A 57 -3.56 0.77 -7.74
C LYS A 57 -4.97 0.79 -7.15
N ARG A 58 -5.76 -0.27 -7.37
CA ARG A 58 -7.08 -0.40 -6.74
C ARG A 58 -7.00 -0.51 -5.23
N ILE A 59 -6.04 -1.26 -4.71
CA ILE A 59 -5.80 -1.37 -3.27
C ILE A 59 -5.36 -0.02 -2.69
N ASP A 60 -4.51 0.71 -3.38
CA ASP A 60 -4.08 2.06 -2.99
C ASP A 60 -5.25 3.04 -2.92
N ASP A 61 -6.18 2.98 -3.87
CA ASP A 61 -7.40 3.79 -3.85
C ASP A 61 -8.31 3.47 -2.65
N MET A 62 -8.31 2.22 -2.20
CA MET A 62 -9.05 1.80 -0.99
C MET A 62 -8.34 2.23 0.30
N PHE A 63 -7.01 2.32 0.30
CA PHE A 63 -6.16 2.61 1.45
C PHE A 63 -5.14 3.72 1.15
N PRO A 64 -5.59 4.95 0.82
CA PRO A 64 -4.73 5.99 0.26
C PRO A 64 -3.63 6.49 1.20
N ASP A 65 -3.81 6.31 2.52
CA ASP A 65 -2.85 6.73 3.54
C ASP A 65 -1.83 5.64 3.90
N SER A 66 -1.91 4.48 3.27
CA SER A 66 -1.00 3.35 3.50
C SER A 66 0.14 3.35 2.50
N ILE A 67 1.35 3.09 3.00
CA ILE A 67 2.55 3.08 2.19
C ILE A 67 2.70 1.79 1.36
N GLN A 68 2.23 0.66 1.88
CA GLN A 68 2.46 -0.66 1.30
C GLN A 68 1.96 -0.83 -0.13
N PRO A 69 0.72 -0.43 -0.50
CA PRO A 69 0.29 -0.50 -1.90
C PRO A 69 1.15 0.37 -2.81
N LYS A 70 1.51 1.57 -2.38
CA LYS A 70 2.38 2.48 -3.13
C LYS A 70 3.77 1.90 -3.36
N PHE A 71 4.34 1.29 -2.34
CA PHE A 71 5.64 0.60 -2.44
C PHE A 71 5.58 -0.50 -3.49
N GLN A 72 4.53 -1.32 -3.49
CA GLN A 72 4.36 -2.39 -4.47
C GLN A 72 4.13 -1.86 -5.89
N ILE A 73 3.36 -0.78 -6.06
CA ILE A 73 3.20 -0.12 -7.37
C ILE A 73 4.57 0.29 -7.92
N ALA A 74 5.38 0.97 -7.12
CA ALA A 74 6.71 1.41 -7.52
C ALA A 74 7.63 0.23 -7.83
N LEU A 75 7.70 -0.77 -6.94
CA LEU A 75 8.55 -1.94 -7.10
C LEU A 75 8.19 -2.75 -8.36
N GLN A 76 6.92 -3.04 -8.59
CA GLN A 76 6.49 -3.81 -9.76
C GLN A 76 6.65 -3.02 -11.05
N SER A 77 6.47 -1.70 -11.03
CA SER A 77 6.74 -0.83 -12.17
C SER A 77 8.22 -0.83 -12.56
N LEU A 78 9.12 -0.81 -11.57
CA LEU A 78 10.56 -0.91 -11.80
C LEU A 78 10.94 -2.29 -12.34
N ASN A 79 10.38 -3.37 -11.78
CA ASN A 79 10.61 -4.74 -12.27
C ASN A 79 10.17 -4.88 -13.73
N TYR A 80 8.99 -4.38 -14.08
CA TYR A 80 8.51 -4.36 -15.47
C TYR A 80 9.46 -3.61 -16.39
N SER A 81 9.93 -2.44 -15.97
CA SER A 81 10.80 -1.57 -16.76
C SER A 81 12.16 -2.21 -17.03
N VAL A 82 12.72 -2.93 -16.05
CA VAL A 82 13.98 -3.69 -16.22
C VAL A 82 13.80 -4.83 -17.20
N MET A 83 12.68 -5.54 -17.13
CA MET A 83 12.38 -6.65 -18.05
C MET A 83 12.03 -6.19 -19.46
N ASN A 84 11.48 -5.01 -19.60
CA ASN A 84 10.95 -4.48 -20.85
C ASN A 84 11.43 -3.03 -21.12
N PRO A 85 12.74 -2.79 -21.26
CA PRO A 85 13.30 -1.45 -21.32
C PRO A 85 12.82 -0.63 -22.53
N HIS A 86 12.38 -1.30 -23.59
CA HIS A 86 11.93 -0.66 -24.83
C HIS A 86 10.42 -0.75 -25.05
N ALA A 87 9.66 -1.24 -24.06
CA ALA A 87 8.20 -1.30 -24.18
C ALA A 87 7.60 0.11 -24.15
N PRO A 88 6.49 0.35 -24.89
CA PRO A 88 5.87 1.68 -24.92
C PRO A 88 5.35 2.15 -23.55
N GLN A 89 5.06 1.23 -22.62
CA GLN A 89 4.57 1.55 -21.29
C GLN A 89 5.69 1.94 -20.31
N THR A 90 6.94 1.60 -20.59
CA THR A 90 8.06 1.71 -19.64
C THR A 90 8.30 3.15 -19.21
N GLU A 91 8.37 4.09 -20.15
CA GLU A 91 8.58 5.49 -19.83
C GLU A 91 7.47 6.07 -18.93
N ASN A 92 6.23 5.74 -19.23
CA ASN A 92 5.08 6.17 -18.43
C ASN A 92 5.10 5.55 -17.02
N LEU A 93 5.44 4.27 -16.90
CA LEU A 93 5.55 3.58 -15.62
C LEU A 93 6.69 4.16 -14.76
N LEU A 94 7.82 4.54 -15.35
CA LEU A 94 8.91 5.19 -14.63
C LEU A 94 8.48 6.55 -14.10
N LYS A 95 7.77 7.35 -14.90
CA LYS A 95 7.23 8.64 -14.46
C LYS A 95 6.20 8.45 -13.32
N GLU A 96 5.27 7.52 -13.45
CA GLU A 96 4.31 7.20 -12.39
C GLU A 96 5.02 6.71 -11.11
N THR A 97 6.13 6.02 -11.26
CA THR A 97 6.95 5.57 -10.12
C THR A 97 7.55 6.75 -9.36
N GLU A 98 8.11 7.73 -10.06
CA GLU A 98 8.61 8.96 -9.43
C GLU A 98 7.51 9.71 -8.67
N GLU A 99 6.33 9.84 -9.26
CA GLU A 99 5.17 10.46 -8.63
C GLU A 99 4.70 9.67 -7.40
N THR A 100 4.71 8.35 -7.48
CA THR A 100 4.34 7.46 -6.38
C THR A 100 5.33 7.57 -5.22
N ILE A 101 6.63 7.61 -5.49
CA ILE A 101 7.66 7.81 -4.48
C ILE A 101 7.49 9.18 -3.79
N ALA A 102 7.19 10.23 -4.56
CA ALA A 102 6.93 11.55 -4.01
C ALA A 102 5.70 11.55 -3.06
N LYS A 103 4.66 10.81 -3.40
CA LYS A 103 3.50 10.62 -2.49
C LYS A 103 3.88 9.85 -1.24
N MET A 104 4.74 8.83 -1.33
CA MET A 104 5.23 8.06 -0.17
C MET A 104 6.00 8.94 0.81
N GLU A 105 6.79 9.88 0.33
CA GLU A 105 7.55 10.82 1.16
C GLU A 105 6.66 11.71 2.04
N ASN A 106 5.43 11.96 1.61
CA ASN A 106 4.45 12.76 2.34
C ASN A 106 3.60 11.93 3.33
N ILE A 107 3.73 10.61 3.35
CA ILE A 107 3.02 9.76 4.29
C ILE A 107 3.75 9.77 5.63
N LYS A 108 3.01 10.11 6.68
CA LYS A 108 3.49 10.04 8.06
C LYS A 108 3.86 8.59 8.39
N HIS A 109 5.03 8.34 8.92
CA HIS A 109 5.59 7.02 9.22
C HIS A 109 6.12 6.22 8.02
N ALA A 110 6.34 6.86 6.86
CA ALA A 110 7.07 6.22 5.77
C ALA A 110 8.51 5.89 6.22
N ASP A 111 8.95 4.67 5.93
CA ASP A 111 10.34 4.29 6.21
C ASP A 111 11.27 4.92 5.15
N PRO A 112 12.23 5.76 5.55
CA PRO A 112 13.18 6.36 4.61
C PRO A 112 14.00 5.33 3.84
N SER A 113 14.23 4.13 4.39
CA SER A 113 14.99 3.07 3.73
C SER A 113 14.26 2.48 2.53
N ASP A 114 12.94 2.33 2.62
CA ASP A 114 12.10 1.88 1.51
C ASP A 114 12.14 2.88 0.36
N ILE A 115 12.04 4.16 0.66
CA ILE A 115 12.11 5.26 -0.31
C ILE A 115 13.48 5.33 -0.97
N CYS A 116 14.55 5.23 -0.19
CA CYS A 116 15.92 5.19 -0.69
C CYS A 116 16.17 4.00 -1.64
N THR A 117 15.64 2.83 -1.28
CA THR A 117 15.74 1.63 -2.11
C THR A 117 15.08 1.82 -3.47
N LEU A 118 13.87 2.35 -3.49
CA LEU A 118 13.14 2.61 -4.74
C LEU A 118 13.84 3.68 -5.61
N ARG A 119 14.34 4.75 -5.01
CA ARG A 119 15.09 5.79 -5.73
C ARG A 119 16.39 5.27 -6.32
N GLY A 120 17.06 4.35 -5.65
CA GLY A 120 18.26 3.70 -6.15
C GLY A 120 18.04 2.84 -7.39
N PHE A 121 16.81 2.37 -7.61
CA PHE A 121 16.41 1.61 -8.80
C PHE A 121 16.07 2.50 -10.02
N LEU A 122 15.69 3.73 -9.77
CA LEU A 122 15.39 4.69 -10.84
C LEU A 122 16.65 5.14 -11.56
#